data_2c4bbd5da0557df596ea2ea086de09d5
#
_entry.id   2c4bbd5da0557df596ea2ea086de09d5
#
_cell.length_a   1.000
_cell.length_b   1.000
_cell.length_c   1.000
_cell.angle_alpha   90.00
_cell.angle_beta   90.00
_cell.angle_gamma   90.00
#
_symmetry.space_group_name_H-M   'P 1'
#
loop_
_entity.id
_entity.type
_entity.pdbx_description
1 polymer ?
#
loop_
_entity_poly.entity_id
_entity_poly.type
_entity_poly.pdbx_seq_one_letter_code
_entity_poly.pdbx_strand_id
1 'polypeptide(L)'
;MNTSPPRAEYLPIDKLRPFEGHPFQVKDDAEMDQLVFSVLTQGLLTPITVRATDTDEYEVISGHRRLRACQKAGIETVPALIYSMDRDAAIIALVDSNLHREHLLPSEKAYAYQMKLDSIKHQGRTSRQVGGKLESADLIADNESGRQVQRYIRLTNLIPEILQMVDQGKIALTPAVELSYLNES
;
A
#
# COMPACT_ATOMS: atom_id res chain seq x y z
N MET A 1 13.67 7.97 15.37
CA MET A 1 13.80 7.33 14.03
C MET A 1 15.19 7.61 13.52
N ASN A 2 16.02 6.57 13.42
CA ASN A 2 17.37 6.71 12.87
C ASN A 2 17.25 6.51 11.36
N THR A 3 16.81 7.52 10.63
CA THR A 3 16.72 7.49 9.18
C THR A 3 18.02 8.01 8.59
N SER A 4 18.96 7.10 8.39
CA SER A 4 20.05 7.39 7.46
C SER A 4 19.47 7.83 6.11
N PRO A 5 20.09 8.76 5.39
CA PRO A 5 19.60 9.15 4.08
C PRO A 5 19.52 7.92 3.16
N PRO A 6 18.51 7.86 2.26
CA PRO A 6 18.38 6.75 1.35
C PRO A 6 19.61 6.63 0.45
N ARG A 7 20.03 5.39 0.18
CA ARG A 7 21.10 5.07 -0.75
C ARG A 7 20.50 4.86 -2.15
N ALA A 8 21.02 5.58 -3.14
CA ALA A 8 20.60 5.41 -4.53
C ALA A 8 21.52 4.40 -5.23
N GLU A 9 20.95 3.33 -5.77
CA GLU A 9 21.66 2.28 -6.48
C GLU A 9 20.85 1.71 -7.64
N TYR A 10 21.53 1.08 -8.60
CA TYR A 10 20.90 0.21 -9.57
C TYR A 10 20.80 -1.21 -9.01
N LEU A 11 19.59 -1.72 -8.89
CA LEU A 11 19.34 -3.06 -8.35
C LEU A 11 18.87 -4.02 -9.46
N PRO A 12 19.36 -5.28 -9.44
CA PRO A 12 18.83 -6.34 -10.29
C PRO A 12 17.34 -6.59 -9.97
N ILE A 13 16.52 -6.71 -10.99
CA ILE A 13 15.06 -6.92 -10.84
C ILE A 13 14.76 -8.25 -10.13
N ASP A 14 15.56 -9.26 -10.32
CA ASP A 14 15.42 -10.57 -9.69
C ASP A 14 15.60 -10.55 -8.16
N LYS A 15 16.24 -9.50 -7.60
CA LYS A 15 16.35 -9.27 -6.15
C LYS A 15 15.17 -8.46 -5.57
N LEU A 16 14.26 -7.99 -6.40
CA LEU A 16 13.15 -7.16 -5.98
C LEU A 16 11.89 -8.00 -5.75
N ARG A 17 11.32 -7.90 -4.57
CA ARG A 17 10.07 -8.58 -4.20
C ARG A 17 8.96 -7.57 -3.94
N PRO A 18 7.73 -7.86 -4.39
CA PRO A 18 6.58 -7.09 -3.94
C PRO A 18 6.47 -7.13 -2.42
N PHE A 19 6.00 -6.04 -1.82
CA PHE A 19 5.73 -6.02 -0.38
C PHE A 19 4.67 -7.07 -0.04
N GLU A 20 4.95 -7.92 0.93
CA GLU A 20 4.01 -8.96 1.37
C GLU A 20 2.74 -8.33 1.95
N GLY A 21 1.58 -8.77 1.46
CA GLY A 21 0.29 -8.20 1.86
C GLY A 21 -0.02 -6.84 1.23
N HIS A 22 0.69 -6.44 0.16
CA HIS A 22 0.44 -5.19 -0.58
C HIS A 22 -1.03 -5.07 -0.99
N PRO A 23 -1.78 -4.08 -0.47
CA PRO A 23 -3.24 -4.03 -0.66
C PRO A 23 -3.66 -3.49 -2.03
N PHE A 24 -2.77 -2.81 -2.74
CA PHE A 24 -3.08 -2.09 -3.97
C PHE A 24 -2.84 -2.95 -5.20
N GLN A 25 -3.82 -3.04 -6.09
CA GLN A 25 -3.71 -3.84 -7.31
C GLN A 25 -2.77 -3.20 -8.34
N VAL A 26 -1.94 -4.05 -8.96
CA VAL A 26 -1.16 -3.69 -10.14
C VAL A 26 -1.82 -4.34 -11.34
N LYS A 27 -2.50 -3.52 -12.16
CA LYS A 27 -3.24 -3.99 -13.35
C LYS A 27 -2.37 -3.91 -14.59
N ASP A 28 -2.46 -4.93 -15.45
CA ASP A 28 -1.90 -4.92 -16.80
C ASP A 28 -2.98 -4.36 -17.76
N ASP A 29 -3.13 -3.04 -17.76
CA ASP A 29 -4.09 -2.26 -18.54
C ASP A 29 -3.38 -1.43 -19.63
N ALA A 30 -4.13 -0.67 -20.43
CA ALA A 30 -3.58 0.19 -21.48
C ALA A 30 -2.58 1.24 -20.94
N GLU A 31 -2.76 1.71 -19.70
CA GLU A 31 -1.80 2.61 -19.07
C GLU A 31 -0.49 1.89 -18.74
N MET A 32 -0.55 0.59 -18.40
CA MET A 32 0.64 -0.23 -18.20
C MET A 32 1.41 -0.38 -19.53
N ASP A 33 0.73 -0.59 -20.65
CA ASP A 33 1.39 -0.70 -21.95
C ASP A 33 2.08 0.63 -22.36
N GLN A 34 1.46 1.76 -22.06
CA GLN A 34 2.09 3.08 -22.23
C GLN A 34 3.33 3.25 -21.35
N LEU A 35 3.25 2.78 -20.09
CA LEU A 35 4.37 2.82 -19.16
C LEU A 35 5.53 1.93 -19.62
N VAL A 36 5.23 0.74 -20.16
CA VAL A 36 6.24 -0.17 -20.76
C VAL A 36 6.92 0.53 -21.94
N PHE A 37 6.14 1.16 -22.84
CA PHE A 37 6.70 1.90 -23.97
C PHE A 37 7.60 3.06 -23.52
N SER A 38 7.18 3.82 -22.50
CA SER A 38 7.99 4.89 -21.90
C SER A 38 9.31 4.36 -21.32
N VAL A 39 9.26 3.24 -20.59
CA VAL A 39 10.46 2.60 -20.02
C VAL A 39 11.42 2.11 -21.11
N LEU A 40 10.91 1.55 -22.20
CA LEU A 40 11.73 1.12 -23.33
C LEU A 40 12.42 2.27 -24.06
N THR A 41 11.76 3.43 -24.15
CA THR A 41 12.27 4.58 -24.90
C THR A 41 13.16 5.51 -24.10
N GLN A 42 12.86 5.70 -22.81
CA GLN A 42 13.50 6.73 -21.96
C GLN A 42 14.18 6.13 -20.72
N GLY A 43 14.01 4.82 -20.49
CA GLY A 43 14.40 4.18 -19.23
C GLY A 43 13.47 4.55 -18.07
N LEU A 44 13.81 4.09 -16.88
CA LEU A 44 13.08 4.43 -15.66
C LEU A 44 13.64 5.72 -15.05
N LEU A 45 12.96 6.85 -15.28
CA LEU A 45 13.42 8.17 -14.82
C LEU A 45 13.23 8.37 -13.30
N THR A 46 12.17 7.82 -12.74
CA THR A 46 11.89 7.93 -11.30
C THR A 46 12.25 6.63 -10.60
N PRO A 47 13.21 6.64 -9.66
CA PRO A 47 13.61 5.44 -8.94
C PRO A 47 12.44 4.78 -8.20
N ILE A 48 12.49 3.46 -8.06
CA ILE A 48 11.61 2.74 -7.14
C ILE A 48 12.12 2.89 -5.70
N THR A 49 11.21 2.85 -4.73
CA THR A 49 11.57 2.90 -3.31
C THR A 49 11.51 1.50 -2.73
N VAL A 50 12.59 1.09 -2.10
CA VAL A 50 12.72 -0.25 -1.52
C VAL A 50 13.29 -0.19 -0.10
N ARG A 51 13.08 -1.25 0.68
CA ARG A 51 13.84 -1.52 1.90
C ARG A 51 14.67 -2.79 1.75
N ALA A 52 15.83 -2.81 2.39
CA ALA A 52 16.60 -4.04 2.53
C ALA A 52 15.88 -5.00 3.48
N THR A 53 15.90 -6.30 3.17
CA THR A 53 15.47 -7.39 4.06
C THR A 53 16.69 -8.02 4.76
N ASP A 54 16.45 -8.98 5.64
CA ASP A 54 17.53 -9.76 6.28
C ASP A 54 18.19 -10.75 5.31
N THR A 55 17.60 -10.93 4.15
CA THR A 55 18.17 -11.68 3.02
C THR A 55 18.82 -10.72 2.02
N ASP A 56 19.50 -11.25 0.99
CA ASP A 56 20.05 -10.43 -0.11
C ASP A 56 18.96 -9.98 -1.11
N GLU A 57 17.76 -9.66 -0.61
CA GLU A 57 16.60 -9.22 -1.37
C GLU A 57 16.09 -7.87 -0.84
N TYR A 58 15.25 -7.23 -1.64
CA TYR A 58 14.67 -5.93 -1.32
C TYR A 58 13.15 -5.99 -1.49
N GLU A 59 12.40 -5.47 -0.51
CA GLU A 59 10.96 -5.29 -0.64
C GLU A 59 10.63 -3.91 -1.22
N VAL A 60 9.75 -3.90 -2.23
CA VAL A 60 9.32 -2.67 -2.90
C VAL A 60 8.24 -1.97 -2.08
N ILE A 61 8.53 -0.75 -1.63
CA ILE A 61 7.61 0.11 -0.87
C ILE A 61 6.77 0.96 -1.83
N SER A 62 7.41 1.55 -2.85
CA SER A 62 6.73 2.39 -3.84
C SER A 62 7.29 2.16 -5.24
N GLY A 63 6.39 2.18 -6.23
CA GLY A 63 6.75 1.99 -7.64
C GLY A 63 6.44 0.59 -8.19
N HIS A 64 5.50 -0.16 -7.61
CA HIS A 64 5.10 -1.50 -8.07
C HIS A 64 4.68 -1.53 -9.55
N ARG A 65 3.93 -0.52 -10.05
CA ARG A 65 3.60 -0.40 -11.49
C ARG A 65 4.85 -0.19 -12.34
N ARG A 66 5.81 0.62 -11.86
CA ARG A 66 7.09 0.87 -12.56
C ARG A 66 7.95 -0.40 -12.61
N LEU A 67 8.04 -1.12 -11.50
CA LEU A 67 8.71 -2.43 -11.47
C LEU A 67 8.07 -3.41 -12.45
N ARG A 68 6.72 -3.51 -12.47
CA ARG A 68 5.98 -4.37 -13.40
C ARG A 68 6.25 -4.00 -14.85
N ALA A 69 6.28 -2.70 -15.18
CA ALA A 69 6.61 -2.23 -16.52
C ALA A 69 8.03 -2.59 -16.92
N CYS A 70 9.02 -2.45 -16.03
CA CYS A 70 10.40 -2.85 -16.28
C CYS A 70 10.52 -4.35 -16.51
N GLN A 71 9.80 -5.18 -15.73
CA GLN A 71 9.74 -6.64 -15.95
C GLN A 71 9.19 -7.00 -17.33
N LYS A 72 8.08 -6.37 -17.74
CA LYS A 72 7.48 -6.56 -19.06
C LYS A 72 8.40 -6.07 -20.19
N ALA A 73 9.18 -5.02 -19.94
CA ALA A 73 10.15 -4.47 -20.88
C ALA A 73 11.46 -5.27 -20.96
N GLY A 74 11.66 -6.30 -20.13
CA GLY A 74 12.90 -7.08 -20.11
C GLY A 74 14.11 -6.32 -19.56
N ILE A 75 13.91 -5.30 -18.73
CA ILE A 75 14.98 -4.54 -18.08
C ILE A 75 15.58 -5.39 -16.97
N GLU A 76 16.90 -5.52 -16.94
CA GLU A 76 17.60 -6.34 -15.95
C GLU A 76 17.87 -5.59 -14.64
N THR A 77 18.12 -4.28 -14.70
CA THR A 77 18.44 -3.46 -13.51
C THR A 77 17.62 -2.17 -13.51
N VAL A 78 17.20 -1.73 -12.33
CA VAL A 78 16.42 -0.49 -12.17
C VAL A 78 17.02 0.43 -11.11
N PRO A 79 16.92 1.76 -11.29
CA PRO A 79 17.32 2.71 -10.26
C PRO A 79 16.38 2.58 -9.05
N ALA A 80 16.96 2.48 -7.87
CA ALA A 80 16.25 2.32 -6.61
C ALA A 80 16.79 3.24 -5.52
N LEU A 81 15.89 3.68 -4.63
CA LEU A 81 16.21 4.33 -3.37
C LEU A 81 16.04 3.32 -2.24
N ILE A 82 17.14 2.94 -1.61
CA ILE A 82 17.17 1.94 -0.56
C ILE A 82 17.08 2.65 0.79
N TYR A 83 16.03 2.34 1.55
CA TYR A 83 15.82 2.82 2.90
C TYR A 83 16.14 1.74 3.93
N SER A 84 16.80 2.13 5.01
CA SER A 84 16.95 1.29 6.21
C SER A 84 15.78 1.59 7.14
N MET A 85 14.79 0.72 7.15
CA MET A 85 13.60 0.86 8.00
C MET A 85 13.03 -0.51 8.37
N ASP A 86 12.38 -0.58 9.53
CA ASP A 86 11.64 -1.77 9.95
C ASP A 86 10.36 -1.99 9.12
N ARG A 87 9.70 -3.14 9.33
CA ARG A 87 8.51 -3.51 8.56
C ARG A 87 7.35 -2.55 8.82
N ASP A 88 7.15 -2.10 10.05
CA ASP A 88 6.03 -1.21 10.40
C ASP A 88 6.21 0.17 9.75
N ALA A 89 7.42 0.73 9.77
CA ALA A 89 7.73 1.96 9.08
C ALA A 89 7.55 1.83 7.56
N ALA A 90 7.91 0.68 6.99
CA ALA A 90 7.73 0.40 5.57
C ALA A 90 6.23 0.30 5.19
N ILE A 91 5.39 -0.32 6.01
CA ILE A 91 3.93 -0.37 5.82
C ILE A 91 3.35 1.05 5.81
N ILE A 92 3.72 1.87 6.78
CA ILE A 92 3.26 3.27 6.84
C ILE A 92 3.66 4.02 5.57
N ALA A 93 4.92 3.94 5.16
CA ALA A 93 5.40 4.60 3.94
C ALA A 93 4.71 4.09 2.66
N LEU A 94 4.45 2.76 2.58
CA LEU A 94 3.73 2.14 1.47
C LEU A 94 2.30 2.67 1.38
N VAL A 95 1.58 2.70 2.50
CA VAL A 95 0.20 3.17 2.56
C VAL A 95 0.15 4.66 2.22
N ASP A 96 0.98 5.49 2.83
CA ASP A 96 1.01 6.95 2.61
C ASP A 96 1.29 7.31 1.15
N SER A 97 2.21 6.59 0.50
CA SER A 97 2.54 6.82 -0.91
C SER A 97 1.40 6.44 -1.89
N ASN A 98 0.39 5.71 -1.46
CA ASN A 98 -0.69 5.21 -2.31
C ASN A 98 -2.08 5.77 -1.96
N LEU A 99 -2.34 6.23 -0.72
CA LEU A 99 -3.66 6.74 -0.32
C LEU A 99 -4.14 7.96 -1.12
N HIS A 100 -3.22 8.70 -1.74
CA HIS A 100 -3.55 9.88 -2.57
C HIS A 100 -3.90 9.54 -4.03
N ARG A 101 -3.96 8.25 -4.41
CA ARG A 101 -4.34 7.85 -5.77
C ARG A 101 -5.83 8.09 -5.99
N GLU A 102 -6.18 8.68 -7.16
CA GLU A 102 -7.55 9.12 -7.47
C GLU A 102 -8.59 7.99 -7.52
N HIS A 103 -8.19 6.77 -7.86
CA HIS A 103 -9.10 5.65 -8.12
C HIS A 103 -8.79 4.42 -7.27
N LEU A 104 -8.72 4.60 -5.94
CA LEU A 104 -8.60 3.48 -5.02
C LEU A 104 -9.95 2.78 -4.82
N LEU A 105 -9.93 1.45 -4.90
CA LEU A 105 -11.09 0.63 -4.57
C LEU A 105 -11.39 0.72 -3.06
N PRO A 106 -12.68 0.61 -2.66
CA PRO A 106 -13.05 0.55 -1.25
C PRO A 106 -12.29 -0.55 -0.46
N SER A 107 -12.08 -1.71 -1.05
CA SER A 107 -11.29 -2.78 -0.47
C SER A 107 -9.82 -2.41 -0.27
N GLU A 108 -9.20 -1.76 -1.27
CA GLU A 108 -7.82 -1.29 -1.18
C GLU A 108 -7.64 -0.29 -0.02
N LYS A 109 -8.56 0.67 0.10
CA LYS A 109 -8.58 1.61 1.24
C LYS A 109 -8.76 0.89 2.58
N ALA A 110 -9.68 -0.08 2.64
CA ALA A 110 -9.97 -0.84 3.85
C ALA A 110 -8.73 -1.56 4.38
N TYR A 111 -8.07 -2.35 3.53
CA TYR A 111 -6.86 -3.08 3.91
C TYR A 111 -5.67 -2.15 4.18
N ALA A 112 -5.51 -1.08 3.40
CA ALA A 112 -4.45 -0.10 3.61
C ALA A 112 -4.58 0.58 4.99
N TYR A 113 -5.77 1.05 5.35
CA TYR A 113 -6.01 1.63 6.67
C TYR A 113 -5.83 0.63 7.80
N GLN A 114 -6.29 -0.62 7.63
CA GLN A 114 -6.08 -1.67 8.62
C GLN A 114 -4.58 -1.92 8.86
N MET A 115 -3.80 -2.11 7.79
CA MET A 115 -2.35 -2.33 7.87
C MET A 115 -1.64 -1.15 8.56
N LYS A 116 -1.96 0.09 8.20
CA LYS A 116 -1.37 1.28 8.81
C LYS A 116 -1.71 1.38 10.29
N LEU A 117 -2.97 1.11 10.66
CA LEU A 117 -3.41 1.12 12.05
C LEU A 117 -2.67 0.08 12.90
N ASP A 118 -2.53 -1.14 12.38
CA ASP A 118 -1.85 -2.23 13.10
C ASP A 118 -0.35 -1.93 13.27
N SER A 119 0.31 -1.39 12.25
CA SER A 119 1.71 -0.98 12.33
C SER A 119 1.95 0.15 13.35
N ILE A 120 1.04 1.13 13.43
CA ILE A 120 1.15 2.20 14.44
C ILE A 120 0.96 1.64 15.85
N LYS A 121 0.04 0.68 16.05
CA LYS A 121 -0.15 -0.01 17.35
C LYS A 121 1.10 -0.79 17.76
N HIS A 122 1.71 -1.55 16.85
CA HIS A 122 2.95 -2.30 17.11
C HIS A 122 4.10 -1.39 17.55
N GLN A 123 4.22 -0.20 16.97
CA GLN A 123 5.24 0.77 17.37
C GLN A 123 4.98 1.42 18.75
N GLY A 124 3.91 1.05 19.47
CA GLY A 124 3.58 1.57 20.79
C GLY A 124 3.19 3.05 20.83
N ARG A 125 2.98 3.67 19.68
CA ARG A 125 2.64 5.10 19.57
C ARG A 125 1.24 5.43 20.09
N THR A 126 0.36 4.42 20.18
CA THR A 126 -1.03 4.60 20.61
C THR A 126 -1.22 4.48 22.12
N SER A 127 -0.27 3.86 22.86
CA SER A 127 -0.49 3.55 24.29
C SER A 127 -0.13 4.68 25.26
N ARG A 128 0.53 5.75 24.81
CA ARG A 128 1.01 6.82 25.72
C ARG A 128 0.37 8.19 25.53
N GLN A 129 -0.34 8.46 24.46
CA GLN A 129 -0.82 9.81 24.18
C GLN A 129 -2.32 9.99 24.02
N VAL A 130 -3.12 8.93 23.77
CA VAL A 130 -4.50 9.13 23.41
C VAL A 130 -5.41 7.97 23.83
N GLY A 131 -6.43 8.25 24.62
CA GLY A 131 -7.36 7.26 25.22
C GLY A 131 -8.56 6.97 24.34
N GLY A 132 -8.44 6.19 23.26
CA GLY A 132 -9.63 5.71 22.56
C GLY A 132 -9.41 5.23 21.13
N LYS A 133 -10.27 4.33 20.66
CA LYS A 133 -10.26 3.79 19.28
C LYS A 133 -10.43 4.86 18.19
N LEU A 134 -11.13 5.94 18.49
CA LEU A 134 -11.37 7.07 17.56
C LEU A 134 -10.08 7.86 17.29
N GLU A 135 -9.28 8.08 18.32
CA GLU A 135 -8.06 8.88 18.23
C GLU A 135 -6.95 8.18 17.44
N SER A 136 -6.92 6.83 17.46
CA SER A 136 -6.00 6.06 16.60
C SER A 136 -6.36 6.16 15.12
N ALA A 137 -7.64 6.24 14.79
CA ALA A 137 -8.10 6.43 13.42
C ALA A 137 -7.85 7.86 12.92
N ASP A 138 -7.93 8.86 13.80
CA ASP A 138 -7.59 10.25 13.44
C ASP A 138 -6.10 10.43 13.14
N LEU A 139 -5.23 9.64 13.77
CA LEU A 139 -3.78 9.63 13.48
C LEU A 139 -3.42 9.08 12.09
N ILE A 140 -4.28 8.24 11.51
CA ILE A 140 -4.06 7.65 10.19
C ILE A 140 -4.88 8.32 9.08
N ALA A 141 -5.84 9.15 9.48
CA ALA A 141 -6.68 9.94 8.60
C ALA A 141 -5.86 11.11 8.03
N ASP A 142 -5.52 11.04 6.76
CA ASP A 142 -4.75 12.09 6.09
C ASP A 142 -5.71 13.19 5.57
N ASN A 143 -6.66 12.81 4.72
CA ASN A 143 -7.68 13.69 4.14
C ASN A 143 -9.12 13.25 4.48
N GLU A 144 -9.30 12.22 5.29
CA GLU A 144 -10.60 11.69 5.70
C GLU A 144 -10.76 11.83 7.23
N SER A 145 -11.98 11.83 7.73
CA SER A 145 -12.20 11.81 9.19
C SER A 145 -11.88 10.42 9.76
N GLY A 146 -11.41 10.34 11.01
CA GLY A 146 -11.18 9.07 11.69
C GLY A 146 -12.42 8.15 11.71
N ARG A 147 -13.64 8.76 11.73
CA ARG A 147 -14.90 8.00 11.59
C ARG A 147 -15.01 7.35 10.20
N GLN A 148 -14.61 8.04 9.14
CA GLN A 148 -14.63 7.49 7.79
C GLN A 148 -13.59 6.37 7.64
N VAL A 149 -12.40 6.55 8.19
CA VAL A 149 -11.36 5.51 8.25
C VAL A 149 -11.89 4.24 8.92
N GLN A 150 -12.57 4.37 10.08
CA GLN A 150 -13.18 3.22 10.77
C GLN A 150 -14.22 2.50 9.91
N ARG A 151 -15.01 3.24 9.13
CA ARG A 151 -15.99 2.65 8.21
C ARG A 151 -15.32 1.83 7.10
N TYR A 152 -14.21 2.33 6.53
CA TYR A 152 -13.43 1.53 5.57
C TYR A 152 -12.85 0.29 6.22
N ILE A 153 -12.22 0.42 7.38
CA ILE A 153 -11.65 -0.73 8.10
C ILE A 153 -12.71 -1.82 8.36
N ARG A 154 -13.95 -1.43 8.66
CA ARG A 154 -15.05 -2.41 8.85
C ARG A 154 -15.30 -3.31 7.63
N LEU A 155 -15.02 -2.84 6.41
CA LEU A 155 -15.18 -3.65 5.20
C LEU A 155 -14.29 -4.88 5.16
N THR A 156 -13.16 -4.91 5.91
CA THR A 156 -12.29 -6.08 6.00
C THR A 156 -12.96 -7.30 6.65
N ASN A 157 -14.10 -7.10 7.32
CA ASN A 157 -14.89 -8.18 7.92
C ASN A 157 -15.95 -8.76 6.96
N LEU A 158 -16.07 -8.22 5.74
CA LEU A 158 -16.98 -8.75 4.74
C LEU A 158 -16.40 -10.00 4.08
N ILE A 159 -17.27 -10.93 3.69
CA ILE A 159 -16.85 -12.03 2.82
C ILE A 159 -16.40 -11.48 1.46
N PRO A 160 -15.48 -12.18 0.77
CA PRO A 160 -14.87 -11.69 -0.48
C PRO A 160 -15.89 -11.30 -1.55
N GLU A 161 -16.99 -12.05 -1.67
CA GLU A 161 -18.03 -11.82 -2.66
C GLU A 161 -18.76 -10.48 -2.44
N ILE A 162 -19.10 -10.18 -1.20
CA ILE A 162 -19.74 -8.90 -0.84
C ILE A 162 -18.76 -7.75 -1.03
N LEU A 163 -17.50 -7.90 -0.60
CA LEU A 163 -16.46 -6.91 -0.77
C LEU A 163 -16.23 -6.58 -2.27
N GLN A 164 -16.24 -7.62 -3.13
CA GLN A 164 -16.15 -7.42 -4.57
C GLN A 164 -17.35 -6.65 -5.14
N MET A 165 -18.56 -6.86 -4.61
CA MET A 165 -19.74 -6.08 -5.03
C MET A 165 -19.63 -4.61 -4.61
N VAL A 166 -18.99 -4.32 -3.48
CA VAL A 166 -18.68 -2.95 -3.05
C VAL A 166 -17.68 -2.30 -4.01
N ASP A 167 -16.61 -3.00 -4.38
CA ASP A 167 -15.61 -2.51 -5.34
C ASP A 167 -16.19 -2.24 -6.73
N GLN A 168 -17.19 -3.03 -7.13
CA GLN A 168 -17.93 -2.83 -8.39
C GLN A 168 -19.00 -1.73 -8.32
N GLY A 169 -19.18 -1.08 -7.16
CA GLY A 169 -20.20 -0.07 -6.94
C GLY A 169 -21.64 -0.60 -6.87
N LYS A 170 -21.84 -1.94 -6.80
CA LYS A 170 -23.17 -2.55 -6.68
C LYS A 170 -23.74 -2.41 -5.29
N ILE A 171 -22.91 -2.30 -4.27
CA ILE A 171 -23.28 -2.05 -2.88
C ILE A 171 -22.52 -0.77 -2.45
N ALA A 172 -23.29 0.23 -1.98
CA ALA A 172 -22.69 1.46 -1.47
C ALA A 172 -22.01 1.23 -0.11
N LEU A 173 -21.07 2.13 0.27
CA LEU A 173 -20.29 2.01 1.49
C LEU A 173 -21.15 1.87 2.76
N THR A 174 -22.24 2.64 2.88
CA THR A 174 -23.07 2.61 4.09
C THR A 174 -23.73 1.26 4.33
N PRO A 175 -24.50 0.67 3.39
CA PRO A 175 -25.05 -0.67 3.59
C PRO A 175 -23.95 -1.75 3.72
N ALA A 176 -22.79 -1.60 3.06
CA ALA A 176 -21.67 -2.53 3.20
C ALA A 176 -21.13 -2.55 4.64
N VAL A 177 -21.02 -1.38 5.28
CA VAL A 177 -20.63 -1.28 6.71
C VAL A 177 -21.66 -1.97 7.60
N GLU A 178 -22.97 -1.79 7.36
CA GLU A 178 -24.02 -2.48 8.12
C GLU A 178 -23.93 -4.00 7.95
N LEU A 179 -23.72 -4.48 6.73
CA LEU A 179 -23.51 -5.93 6.46
C LEU A 179 -22.29 -6.48 7.22
N SER A 180 -21.25 -5.69 7.41
CA SER A 180 -20.03 -6.12 8.13
C SER A 180 -20.23 -6.40 9.63
N TYR A 181 -21.41 -6.11 10.19
CA TYR A 181 -21.79 -6.46 11.56
C TYR A 181 -22.55 -7.79 11.64
N LEU A 182 -22.96 -8.35 10.51
CA LEU A 182 -23.60 -9.68 10.48
C LEU A 182 -22.50 -10.73 10.63
N ASN A 183 -22.71 -11.69 11.53
CA ASN A 183 -21.82 -12.84 11.64
C ASN A 183 -22.19 -13.85 10.56
N GLU A 184 -21.20 -14.60 10.08
CA GLU A 184 -21.46 -15.82 9.32
C GLU A 184 -22.19 -16.81 10.25
N SER A 185 -23.44 -17.13 9.93
CA SER A 185 -24.27 -18.15 10.61
C SER A 185 -24.36 -19.40 9.78
#